data_d493072a1945fcc4a27168f1f76e54da
#
_entry.id   d493072a1945fcc4a27168f1f76e54da
#
_cell.length_a   1.000
_cell.length_b   1.000
_cell.length_c   1.000
_cell.angle_alpha   90.00
_cell.angle_beta   90.00
_cell.angle_gamma   90.00
#
_symmetry.space_group_name_H-M   'P 1'
#
loop_
_entity.id
_entity.type
_entity.pdbx_description
1 polymer ?
#
loop_
_entity_poly.entity_id
_entity_poly.type
_entity_poly.pdbx_seq_one_letter_code
_entity_poly.pdbx_strand_id
1 'polypeptide(L)'
;GYYFAPLHYISGDIIVDGRKISGMKPDDVRKNILGNEIAYIPQAAMNALNPTQKIIRFVEDVIHAHDPKMPRKDIYDLAKERFQILGLPEEVLQKHAVELSGGMKQRTVIAISTILSPKVLIADEPSSALDVTSQKMVIKMMRDLMEKGFIKSMIFITHELPLLYNVTDDIMVMYAGQIVEKGTAKEMVFDPLHPYSKGLMGSIIVPEEGVREQKL
;
A
#
# COMPACT_ATOMS: atom_id res chain seq x y z
N GLY A 1 -10.57 -8.23 10.87
CA GLY A 1 -9.31 -8.89 10.59
C GLY A 1 -9.41 -10.38 10.74
N TYR A 2 -8.64 -11.08 9.94
CA TYR A 2 -8.48 -12.51 10.15
C TYR A 2 -7.59 -12.71 11.36
N TYR A 3 -8.18 -13.23 12.44
CA TYR A 3 -7.41 -13.70 13.59
C TYR A 3 -7.13 -15.18 13.38
N PHE A 4 -5.86 -15.54 13.25
CA PHE A 4 -5.42 -16.93 13.28
C PHE A 4 -4.45 -17.10 14.45
N ALA A 5 -4.47 -18.27 15.07
CA ALA A 5 -3.62 -18.55 16.20
C ALA A 5 -2.13 -18.22 15.86
N PRO A 6 -1.40 -17.54 16.77
CA PRO A 6 -1.77 -17.19 18.14
C PRO A 6 -2.43 -15.79 18.33
N LEU A 7 -2.86 -15.12 17.25
CA LEU A 7 -3.41 -13.76 17.30
C LEU A 7 -4.84 -13.76 17.87
N HIS A 8 -5.08 -12.93 18.87
CA HIS A 8 -6.39 -12.73 19.49
C HIS A 8 -6.73 -11.25 19.57
N TYR A 9 -7.98 -10.92 19.25
CA TYR A 9 -8.50 -9.58 19.51
C TYR A 9 -8.70 -9.39 21.03
N ILE A 10 -8.09 -8.35 21.58
CA ILE A 10 -8.19 -8.07 23.01
C ILE A 10 -9.23 -6.98 23.26
N SER A 11 -9.05 -5.80 22.66
CA SER A 11 -9.94 -4.65 22.87
C SER A 11 -9.70 -3.57 21.81
N GLY A 12 -10.55 -2.56 21.83
CA GLY A 12 -10.46 -1.38 20.95
C GLY A 12 -11.43 -1.44 19.80
N ASP A 13 -11.54 -0.36 19.05
CA ASP A 13 -12.43 -0.26 17.92
C ASP A 13 -11.65 0.11 16.65
N ILE A 14 -12.01 -0.54 15.55
CA ILE A 14 -11.57 -0.15 14.21
C ILE A 14 -12.80 0.42 13.50
N ILE A 15 -12.71 1.69 13.13
CA ILE A 15 -13.81 2.41 12.46
C ILE A 15 -13.30 2.87 11.10
N VAL A 16 -14.04 2.54 10.04
CA VAL A 16 -13.74 2.95 8.67
C VAL A 16 -14.98 3.61 8.10
N ASP A 17 -14.83 4.85 7.67
CA ASP A 17 -15.91 5.68 7.12
C ASP A 17 -17.19 5.66 8.02
N GLY A 18 -16.98 5.83 9.33
CA GLY A 18 -18.04 5.81 10.35
C GLY A 18 -18.60 4.43 10.70
N ARG A 19 -18.16 3.37 10.03
CA ARG A 19 -18.60 1.98 10.29
C ARG A 19 -17.61 1.27 11.20
N LYS A 20 -18.07 0.73 12.32
CA LYS A 20 -17.28 -0.15 13.18
C LYS A 20 -17.10 -1.51 12.48
N ILE A 21 -15.85 -1.90 12.23
CA ILE A 21 -15.49 -3.17 11.60
C ILE A 21 -14.88 -4.18 12.57
N SER A 22 -14.44 -3.72 13.74
CA SER A 22 -14.01 -4.61 14.83
C SER A 22 -15.20 -5.47 15.30
N GLY A 23 -14.99 -6.79 15.36
CA GLY A 23 -16.06 -7.74 15.71
C GLY A 23 -16.99 -8.17 14.59
N MET A 24 -16.84 -7.66 13.37
CA MET A 24 -17.55 -8.19 12.21
C MET A 24 -17.10 -9.62 11.89
N LYS A 25 -18.04 -10.43 11.37
CA LYS A 25 -17.70 -11.78 10.90
C LYS A 25 -16.69 -11.69 9.74
N PRO A 26 -15.72 -12.62 9.65
CA PRO A 26 -14.70 -12.61 8.58
C PRO A 26 -15.29 -12.53 7.16
N ASP A 27 -16.39 -13.24 6.90
CA ASP A 27 -17.06 -13.22 5.59
C ASP A 27 -17.68 -11.86 5.25
N ASP A 28 -18.23 -11.16 6.26
CA ASP A 28 -18.78 -9.81 6.06
C ASP A 28 -17.65 -8.79 5.81
N VAL A 29 -16.52 -8.92 6.51
CA VAL A 29 -15.33 -8.09 6.24
C VAL A 29 -14.82 -8.34 4.82
N ARG A 30 -14.72 -9.60 4.41
CA ARG A 30 -14.24 -9.95 3.07
C ARG A 30 -15.13 -9.40 1.96
N LYS A 31 -16.45 -9.52 2.12
CA LYS A 31 -17.41 -9.11 1.09
C LYS A 31 -17.64 -7.61 1.02
N ASN A 32 -17.65 -6.93 2.17
CA ASN A 32 -18.16 -5.56 2.26
C ASN A 32 -17.07 -4.51 2.56
N ILE A 33 -15.87 -4.94 3.00
CA ILE A 33 -14.81 -4.03 3.44
C ILE A 33 -13.57 -4.19 2.58
N LEU A 34 -13.03 -5.42 2.47
CA LEU A 34 -11.80 -5.65 1.70
C LEU A 34 -12.05 -5.41 0.22
N GLY A 35 -11.11 -4.71 -0.42
CA GLY A 35 -11.15 -4.36 -1.83
C GLY A 35 -11.89 -3.06 -2.12
N ASN A 36 -13.04 -2.80 -1.51
CA ASN A 36 -13.85 -1.61 -1.75
C ASN A 36 -13.58 -0.47 -0.75
N GLU A 37 -13.58 -0.78 0.55
CA GLU A 37 -13.32 0.22 1.58
C GLU A 37 -11.83 0.27 1.92
N ILE A 38 -11.23 -0.90 2.14
CA ILE A 38 -9.82 -1.06 2.49
C ILE A 38 -9.16 -2.05 1.56
N ALA A 39 -8.01 -1.70 1.01
CA ALA A 39 -7.07 -2.64 0.42
C ALA A 39 -5.82 -2.74 1.30
N TYR A 40 -5.18 -3.90 1.29
CA TYR A 40 -3.97 -4.17 2.05
C TYR A 40 -2.90 -4.78 1.15
N ILE A 41 -1.73 -4.18 1.15
CA ILE A 41 -0.52 -4.71 0.52
C ILE A 41 0.37 -5.21 1.66
N PRO A 42 0.49 -6.52 1.88
CA PRO A 42 1.33 -7.08 2.93
C PRO A 42 2.82 -6.97 2.57
N GLN A 43 3.67 -7.08 3.58
CA GLN A 43 5.11 -7.24 3.39
C GLN A 43 5.40 -8.43 2.45
N ALA A 44 6.36 -8.27 1.55
CA ALA A 44 6.72 -9.27 0.54
C ALA A 44 5.53 -9.72 -0.37
N ALA A 45 4.59 -8.83 -0.63
CA ALA A 45 3.38 -9.09 -1.44
C ALA A 45 3.67 -9.66 -2.85
N MET A 46 4.87 -9.43 -3.38
CA MET A 46 5.31 -10.03 -4.65
C MET A 46 5.26 -11.57 -4.65
N ASN A 47 5.42 -12.19 -3.49
CA ASN A 47 5.38 -13.64 -3.33
C ASN A 47 3.94 -14.21 -3.31
N ALA A 48 2.94 -13.34 -3.21
CA ALA A 48 1.54 -13.75 -3.25
C ALA A 48 1.04 -14.08 -4.67
N LEU A 49 1.78 -13.65 -5.71
CA LEU A 49 1.43 -13.98 -7.08
C LEU A 49 1.80 -15.43 -7.39
N ASN A 50 0.82 -16.26 -7.74
CA ASN A 50 1.06 -17.62 -8.19
C ASN A 50 1.90 -17.60 -9.49
N PRO A 51 3.10 -18.20 -9.50
CA PRO A 51 4.03 -18.11 -10.63
C PRO A 51 3.49 -18.70 -11.94
N THR A 52 2.55 -19.63 -11.86
CA THR A 52 1.99 -20.36 -13.02
C THR A 52 0.67 -19.80 -13.51
N GLN A 53 0.13 -18.76 -12.86
CA GLN A 53 -1.13 -18.12 -13.25
C GLN A 53 -0.85 -16.84 -14.06
N LYS A 54 -1.63 -16.60 -15.12
CA LYS A 54 -1.58 -15.35 -15.85
C LYS A 54 -2.11 -14.20 -15.00
N ILE A 55 -1.51 -13.03 -15.15
CA ILE A 55 -1.87 -11.85 -14.36
C ILE A 55 -3.34 -11.46 -14.52
N ILE A 56 -3.88 -11.53 -15.73
CA ILE A 56 -5.31 -11.23 -15.95
C ILE A 56 -6.25 -12.13 -15.13
N ARG A 57 -5.85 -13.38 -14.86
CA ARG A 57 -6.65 -14.27 -14.03
C ARG A 57 -6.73 -13.84 -12.58
N PHE A 58 -5.63 -13.30 -12.03
CA PHE A 58 -5.67 -12.68 -10.69
C PHE A 58 -6.66 -11.51 -10.64
N VAL A 59 -6.66 -10.67 -11.67
CA VAL A 59 -7.60 -9.54 -11.75
C VAL A 59 -9.04 -10.07 -11.83
N GLU A 60 -9.29 -11.05 -12.69
CA GLU A 60 -10.60 -11.71 -12.80
C GLU A 60 -11.06 -12.26 -11.44
N ASP A 61 -10.21 -12.99 -10.74
CA ASP A 61 -10.51 -13.61 -9.43
C ASP A 61 -10.88 -12.54 -8.38
N VAL A 62 -10.12 -11.44 -8.31
CA VAL A 62 -10.39 -10.34 -7.39
C VAL A 62 -11.73 -9.65 -7.72
N ILE A 63 -11.96 -9.32 -8.97
CA ILE A 63 -13.19 -8.64 -9.38
C ILE A 63 -14.41 -9.55 -9.21
N HIS A 64 -14.33 -10.81 -9.63
CA HIS A 64 -15.45 -11.75 -9.51
C HIS A 64 -15.77 -12.10 -8.04
N ALA A 65 -14.82 -11.94 -7.11
CA ALA A 65 -15.11 -12.08 -5.68
C ALA A 65 -16.08 -10.99 -5.17
N HIS A 66 -16.20 -9.86 -5.86
CA HIS A 66 -17.06 -8.72 -5.51
C HIS A 66 -18.24 -8.55 -6.48
N ASP A 67 -17.97 -8.73 -7.78
CA ASP A 67 -19.00 -8.72 -8.84
C ASP A 67 -18.85 -9.95 -9.74
N PRO A 68 -19.51 -11.06 -9.38
CA PRO A 68 -19.45 -12.31 -10.16
C PRO A 68 -20.01 -12.21 -11.58
N LYS A 69 -20.75 -11.15 -11.90
CA LYS A 69 -21.43 -10.97 -13.19
C LYS A 69 -20.67 -10.03 -14.13
N MET A 70 -19.61 -9.37 -13.68
CA MET A 70 -18.86 -8.45 -14.54
C MET A 70 -18.29 -9.19 -15.77
N PRO A 71 -18.57 -8.71 -17.00
CA PRO A 71 -18.08 -9.34 -18.22
C PRO A 71 -16.54 -9.29 -18.29
N ARG A 72 -15.92 -10.32 -18.84
CA ARG A 72 -14.47 -10.38 -19.00
C ARG A 72 -13.89 -9.21 -19.79
N LYS A 73 -14.62 -8.67 -20.74
CA LYS A 73 -14.21 -7.50 -21.51
C LYS A 73 -14.04 -6.29 -20.59
N ASP A 74 -15.04 -6.04 -19.75
CA ASP A 74 -15.02 -4.88 -18.83
C ASP A 74 -13.91 -5.03 -17.79
N ILE A 75 -13.67 -6.26 -17.30
CA ILE A 75 -12.54 -6.58 -16.41
C ILE A 75 -11.21 -6.27 -17.12
N TYR A 76 -11.08 -6.67 -18.37
CA TYR A 76 -9.85 -6.43 -19.14
C TYR A 76 -9.61 -4.93 -19.36
N ASP A 77 -10.63 -4.18 -19.72
CA ASP A 77 -10.55 -2.74 -19.95
C ASP A 77 -10.15 -2.00 -18.66
N LEU A 78 -10.79 -2.36 -17.53
CA LEU A 78 -10.43 -1.83 -16.20
C LEU A 78 -8.98 -2.17 -15.79
N ALA A 79 -8.56 -3.41 -16.02
CA ALA A 79 -7.19 -3.84 -15.75
C ALA A 79 -6.18 -3.08 -16.59
N LYS A 80 -6.45 -2.92 -17.89
CA LYS A 80 -5.61 -2.17 -18.83
C LYS A 80 -5.42 -0.74 -18.36
N GLU A 81 -6.49 -0.04 -18.02
CA GLU A 81 -6.43 1.33 -17.50
C GLU A 81 -5.53 1.42 -16.26
N ARG A 82 -5.75 0.56 -15.27
CA ARG A 82 -4.99 0.56 -14.02
C ARG A 82 -3.50 0.25 -14.27
N PHE A 83 -3.20 -0.70 -15.15
CA PHE A 83 -1.82 -1.06 -15.48
C PHE A 83 -1.10 0.08 -16.20
N GLN A 84 -1.76 0.77 -17.12
CA GLN A 84 -1.20 1.94 -17.80
C GLN A 84 -0.85 3.08 -16.83
N ILE A 85 -1.71 3.35 -15.85
CA ILE A 85 -1.46 4.36 -14.82
C ILE A 85 -0.18 4.04 -14.03
N LEU A 86 0.08 2.77 -13.77
CA LEU A 86 1.26 2.29 -13.05
C LEU A 86 2.47 2.01 -13.97
N GLY A 87 2.43 2.47 -15.21
CA GLY A 87 3.53 2.30 -16.16
C GLY A 87 3.82 0.85 -16.51
N LEU A 88 2.80 -0.02 -16.45
CA LEU A 88 2.87 -1.40 -16.91
C LEU A 88 2.29 -1.50 -18.33
N PRO A 89 3.00 -2.10 -19.28
CA PRO A 89 2.45 -2.34 -20.61
C PRO A 89 1.34 -3.38 -20.56
N GLU A 90 0.39 -3.28 -21.50
CA GLU A 90 -0.80 -4.13 -21.57
C GLU A 90 -0.46 -5.63 -21.66
N GLU A 91 0.64 -5.97 -22.32
CA GLU A 91 1.10 -7.36 -22.49
C GLU A 91 1.35 -8.07 -21.15
N VAL A 92 1.60 -7.30 -20.07
CA VAL A 92 1.79 -7.87 -18.72
C VAL A 92 0.56 -8.64 -18.26
N LEU A 93 -0.63 -8.24 -18.67
CA LEU A 93 -1.87 -8.95 -18.34
C LEU A 93 -1.88 -10.39 -18.84
N GLN A 94 -1.18 -10.66 -19.95
CA GLN A 94 -1.10 -12.00 -20.56
C GLN A 94 0.09 -12.82 -20.08
N LYS A 95 1.03 -12.22 -19.34
CA LYS A 95 2.21 -12.89 -18.78
C LYS A 95 1.87 -13.66 -17.52
N HIS A 96 2.72 -14.63 -17.20
CA HIS A 96 2.73 -15.29 -15.90
C HIS A 96 3.61 -14.50 -14.92
N ALA A 97 3.33 -14.62 -13.62
CA ALA A 97 4.09 -13.88 -12.61
C ALA A 97 5.61 -14.18 -12.64
N VAL A 98 6.00 -15.39 -13.03
CA VAL A 98 7.40 -15.78 -13.15
C VAL A 98 8.17 -15.02 -14.24
N GLU A 99 7.48 -14.50 -15.25
CA GLU A 99 8.06 -13.77 -16.38
C GLU A 99 8.31 -12.29 -16.07
N LEU A 100 7.87 -11.81 -14.89
CA LEU A 100 7.97 -10.42 -14.48
C LEU A 100 9.24 -10.16 -13.67
N SER A 101 9.89 -9.01 -13.93
CA SER A 101 10.95 -8.50 -13.05
C SER A 101 10.40 -8.14 -11.66
N GLY A 102 11.25 -7.99 -10.64
CA GLY A 102 10.83 -7.62 -9.30
C GLY A 102 10.00 -6.33 -9.27
N GLY A 103 10.46 -5.28 -9.95
CA GLY A 103 9.72 -4.01 -10.04
C GLY A 103 8.39 -4.14 -10.81
N MET A 104 8.30 -5.01 -11.82
CA MET A 104 7.04 -5.31 -12.49
C MET A 104 6.08 -6.06 -11.59
N LYS A 105 6.57 -7.06 -10.82
CA LYS A 105 5.75 -7.78 -9.83
C LYS A 105 5.17 -6.84 -8.80
N GLN A 106 6.00 -5.94 -8.25
CA GLN A 106 5.56 -4.96 -7.26
C GLN A 106 4.45 -4.05 -7.81
N ARG A 107 4.66 -3.49 -9.01
CA ARG A 107 3.65 -2.67 -9.68
C ARG A 107 2.37 -3.45 -9.98
N THR A 108 2.49 -4.70 -10.38
CA THR A 108 1.36 -5.60 -10.62
C THR A 108 0.55 -5.84 -9.33
N VAL A 109 1.21 -6.07 -8.20
CA VAL A 109 0.53 -6.22 -6.90
C VAL A 109 -0.20 -4.94 -6.53
N ILE A 110 0.42 -3.76 -6.69
CA ILE A 110 -0.23 -2.47 -6.44
C ILE A 110 -1.46 -2.30 -7.35
N ALA A 111 -1.33 -2.63 -8.64
CA ALA A 111 -2.44 -2.57 -9.60
C ALA A 111 -3.62 -3.44 -9.16
N ILE A 112 -3.37 -4.70 -8.81
CA ILE A 112 -4.41 -5.65 -8.38
C ILE A 112 -5.03 -5.20 -7.05
N SER A 113 -4.22 -4.79 -6.07
CA SER A 113 -4.71 -4.35 -4.75
C SER A 113 -5.59 -3.10 -4.83
N THR A 114 -5.40 -2.27 -5.85
CA THR A 114 -6.15 -1.02 -6.03
C THR A 114 -7.18 -1.10 -7.15
N ILE A 115 -7.41 -2.27 -7.74
CA ILE A 115 -8.27 -2.43 -8.93
C ILE A 115 -9.71 -1.97 -8.67
N LEU A 116 -10.23 -2.21 -7.48
CA LEU A 116 -11.58 -1.82 -7.04
C LEU A 116 -11.66 -0.38 -6.49
N SER A 117 -10.58 0.40 -6.60
CA SER A 117 -10.50 1.79 -6.11
C SER A 117 -10.90 1.94 -4.64
N PRO A 118 -10.18 1.30 -3.72
CA PRO A 118 -10.47 1.33 -2.28
C PRO A 118 -10.36 2.76 -1.72
N LYS A 119 -11.16 3.06 -0.71
CA LYS A 119 -11.05 4.36 -0.02
C LYS A 119 -9.73 4.49 0.75
N VAL A 120 -9.30 3.41 1.40
CA VAL A 120 -8.07 3.36 2.20
C VAL A 120 -7.14 2.28 1.68
N LEU A 121 -5.90 2.62 1.37
CA LEU A 121 -4.84 1.67 1.09
C LEU A 121 -3.91 1.57 2.30
N ILE A 122 -3.75 0.36 2.83
CA ILE A 122 -2.73 0.06 3.84
C ILE A 122 -1.59 -0.65 3.13
N ALA A 123 -0.41 -0.05 3.12
CA ALA A 123 0.79 -0.57 2.49
C ALA A 123 1.86 -0.84 3.56
N ASP A 124 2.15 -2.12 3.76
CA ASP A 124 3.09 -2.61 4.77
C ASP A 124 4.42 -2.96 4.11
N GLU A 125 5.41 -2.13 4.32
CA GLU A 125 6.74 -2.20 3.70
C GLU A 125 6.71 -2.49 2.18
N PRO A 126 5.95 -1.72 1.39
CA PRO A 126 5.71 -2.06 -0.01
C PRO A 126 6.94 -1.91 -0.91
N SER A 127 8.04 -1.37 -0.39
CA SER A 127 9.29 -1.12 -1.13
C SER A 127 10.51 -1.83 -0.54
N SER A 128 10.37 -2.60 0.55
CA SER A 128 11.49 -3.14 1.33
C SER A 128 12.45 -4.08 0.57
N ALA A 129 12.00 -4.67 -0.53
CA ALA A 129 12.82 -5.59 -1.35
C ALA A 129 13.36 -4.94 -2.63
N LEU A 130 13.28 -3.61 -2.75
CA LEU A 130 13.63 -2.87 -3.96
C LEU A 130 14.88 -2.01 -3.75
N ASP A 131 15.59 -1.73 -4.83
CA ASP A 131 16.65 -0.71 -4.85
C ASP A 131 16.05 0.70 -4.67
N VAL A 132 16.87 1.67 -4.27
CA VAL A 132 16.44 3.05 -3.94
C VAL A 132 15.67 3.72 -5.09
N THR A 133 16.06 3.48 -6.34
CA THR A 133 15.38 4.06 -7.51
C THR A 133 13.99 3.48 -7.67
N SER A 134 13.87 2.16 -7.55
CA SER A 134 12.59 1.44 -7.61
C SER A 134 11.67 1.81 -6.44
N GLN A 135 12.22 2.03 -5.23
CA GLN A 135 11.46 2.51 -4.08
C GLN A 135 10.82 3.88 -4.35
N LYS A 136 11.60 4.85 -4.83
CA LYS A 136 11.07 6.18 -5.21
C LYS A 136 9.98 6.07 -6.28
N MET A 137 10.14 5.17 -7.23
CA MET A 137 9.14 4.94 -8.28
C MET A 137 7.82 4.38 -7.70
N VAL A 138 7.88 3.41 -6.78
CA VAL A 138 6.70 2.85 -6.09
C VAL A 138 5.95 3.94 -5.33
N ILE A 139 6.67 4.77 -4.59
CA ILE A 139 6.09 5.87 -3.83
C ILE A 139 5.40 6.88 -4.75
N LYS A 140 6.07 7.28 -5.84
CA LYS A 140 5.46 8.17 -6.83
C LYS A 140 4.17 7.57 -7.41
N MET A 141 4.18 6.30 -7.78
CA MET A 141 2.98 5.62 -8.30
C MET A 141 1.82 5.61 -7.30
N MET A 142 2.11 5.41 -6.01
CA MET A 142 1.08 5.46 -4.97
C MET A 142 0.50 6.86 -4.81
N ARG A 143 1.32 7.91 -4.89
CA ARG A 143 0.84 9.30 -4.95
C ARG A 143 -0.02 9.55 -6.18
N ASP A 144 0.44 9.12 -7.36
CA ASP A 144 -0.31 9.27 -8.62
C ASP A 144 -1.71 8.62 -8.52
N LEU A 145 -1.84 7.48 -7.83
CA LEU A 145 -3.14 6.84 -7.56
C LEU A 145 -4.04 7.68 -6.64
N MET A 146 -3.47 8.35 -5.64
CA MET A 146 -4.21 9.27 -4.77
C MET A 146 -4.64 10.54 -5.53
N GLU A 147 -3.72 11.18 -6.25
CA GLU A 147 -3.99 12.39 -7.03
C GLU A 147 -5.05 12.18 -8.11
N LYS A 148 -5.08 10.99 -8.71
CA LYS A 148 -6.11 10.58 -9.69
C LYS A 148 -7.43 10.11 -9.04
N GLY A 149 -7.51 10.09 -7.71
CA GLY A 149 -8.72 9.74 -6.97
C GLY A 149 -9.05 8.24 -6.90
N PHE A 150 -8.12 7.35 -7.27
CA PHE A 150 -8.31 5.90 -7.13
C PHE A 150 -8.21 5.44 -5.67
N ILE A 151 -7.52 6.20 -4.83
CA ILE A 151 -7.37 5.99 -3.40
C ILE A 151 -7.65 7.34 -2.71
N LYS A 152 -8.43 7.37 -1.64
CA LYS A 152 -8.71 8.60 -0.89
C LYS A 152 -7.68 8.89 0.19
N SER A 153 -7.19 7.84 0.85
CA SER A 153 -6.17 7.95 1.89
C SER A 153 -5.28 6.71 1.91
N MET A 154 -4.07 6.86 2.42
CA MET A 154 -3.09 5.78 2.51
C MET A 154 -2.45 5.75 3.90
N ILE A 155 -2.30 4.55 4.44
CA ILE A 155 -1.46 4.27 5.60
C ILE A 155 -0.23 3.55 5.07
N PHE A 156 0.93 4.20 5.19
CA PHE A 156 2.19 3.67 4.71
C PHE A 156 3.05 3.26 5.90
N ILE A 157 3.32 1.97 6.05
CA ILE A 157 4.14 1.42 7.14
C ILE A 157 5.53 1.13 6.57
N THR A 158 6.55 1.72 7.17
CA THR A 158 7.94 1.50 6.74
C THR A 158 8.92 1.85 7.86
N HIS A 159 10.10 1.26 7.80
CA HIS A 159 11.25 1.66 8.57
C HIS A 159 12.21 2.59 7.77
N GLU A 160 11.91 2.87 6.51
CA GLU A 160 12.70 3.72 5.62
C GLU A 160 12.25 5.18 5.71
N LEU A 161 12.63 5.84 6.79
CA LEU A 161 12.17 7.19 7.15
C LEU A 161 12.46 8.28 6.11
N PRO A 162 13.62 8.28 5.38
CA PRO A 162 13.88 9.30 4.36
C PRO A 162 12.83 9.37 3.27
N LEU A 163 12.11 8.26 3.05
CA LEU A 163 11.05 8.19 2.03
C LEU A 163 9.77 8.89 2.50
N LEU A 164 9.50 8.90 3.81
CA LEU A 164 8.23 9.39 4.35
C LEU A 164 8.07 10.91 4.18
N TYR A 165 9.12 11.69 4.36
CA TYR A 165 9.05 13.15 4.34
C TYR A 165 8.38 13.74 3.08
N ASN A 166 8.58 13.08 1.94
CA ASN A 166 8.08 13.58 0.65
C ASN A 166 6.71 13.00 0.26
N VAL A 167 6.14 12.10 1.08
CA VAL A 167 4.93 11.34 0.69
C VAL A 167 3.83 11.35 1.71
N THR A 168 4.10 11.73 2.95
CA THR A 168 3.12 11.71 4.03
C THR A 168 2.84 13.10 4.56
N ASP A 169 1.60 13.32 4.95
CA ASP A 169 1.17 14.53 5.64
C ASP A 169 1.55 14.43 7.13
N ASP A 170 1.21 13.29 7.75
CA ASP A 170 1.46 12.99 9.16
C ASP A 170 2.32 11.74 9.31
N ILE A 171 3.17 11.72 10.33
CA ILE A 171 3.97 10.56 10.75
C ILE A 171 3.57 10.17 12.17
N MET A 172 3.40 8.87 12.39
CA MET A 172 3.24 8.27 13.72
C MET A 172 4.39 7.31 14.00
N VAL A 173 5.09 7.51 15.11
CA VAL A 173 6.16 6.61 15.56
C VAL A 173 5.60 5.63 16.57
N MET A 174 5.82 4.34 16.33
CA MET A 174 5.42 3.26 17.23
C MET A 174 6.64 2.64 17.92
N TYR A 175 6.51 2.40 19.22
CA TYR A 175 7.50 1.69 20.03
C TYR A 175 6.80 0.78 21.01
N ALA A 176 7.25 -0.47 21.12
CA ALA A 176 6.67 -1.47 22.03
C ALA A 176 5.13 -1.58 21.94
N GLY A 177 4.55 -1.49 20.75
CA GLY A 177 3.11 -1.60 20.51
C GLY A 177 2.30 -0.34 20.83
N GLN A 178 2.96 0.77 21.16
CA GLN A 178 2.32 2.05 21.48
C GLN A 178 2.74 3.13 20.49
N ILE A 179 1.83 4.05 20.19
CA ILE A 179 2.18 5.29 19.48
C ILE A 179 2.83 6.21 20.50
N VAL A 180 4.12 6.45 20.35
CA VAL A 180 4.93 7.28 21.28
C VAL A 180 5.01 8.74 20.84
N GLU A 181 4.80 9.00 19.56
CA GLU A 181 4.77 10.35 19.00
C GLU A 181 3.96 10.40 17.69
N LYS A 182 3.31 11.53 17.47
CA LYS A 182 2.60 11.85 16.23
C LYS A 182 2.77 13.34 15.93
N GLY A 183 3.00 13.68 14.66
CA GLY A 183 3.09 15.06 14.19
C GLY A 183 3.10 15.10 12.67
N THR A 184 3.16 16.31 12.11
CA THR A 184 3.35 16.50 10.69
C THR A 184 4.70 15.91 10.24
N ALA A 185 4.83 15.53 8.98
CA ALA A 185 6.08 15.00 8.45
C ALA A 185 7.27 15.94 8.72
N LYS A 186 7.04 17.26 8.63
CA LYS A 186 8.05 18.27 8.91
C LYS A 186 8.50 18.27 10.37
N GLU A 187 7.56 18.32 11.32
CA GLU A 187 7.85 18.29 12.75
C GLU A 187 8.60 17.03 13.13
N MET A 188 8.10 15.87 12.68
CA MET A 188 8.66 14.58 13.01
C MET A 188 10.08 14.37 12.47
N VAL A 189 10.41 14.96 11.32
CA VAL A 189 11.75 14.81 10.73
C VAL A 189 12.75 15.81 11.32
N PHE A 190 12.35 17.06 11.57
CA PHE A 190 13.28 18.13 11.95
C PHE A 190 13.28 18.47 13.44
N ASP A 191 12.19 18.23 14.15
CA ASP A 191 12.03 18.56 15.57
C ASP A 191 11.26 17.50 16.36
N PRO A 192 11.64 16.21 16.29
CA PRO A 192 11.00 15.16 17.08
C PRO A 192 11.19 15.41 18.57
N LEU A 193 10.17 15.14 19.36
CA LEU A 193 10.18 15.39 20.82
C LEU A 193 10.57 14.15 21.62
N HIS A 194 10.01 12.99 21.25
CA HIS A 194 10.24 11.75 21.99
C HIS A 194 11.67 11.23 21.80
N PRO A 195 12.36 10.75 22.85
CA PRO A 195 13.74 10.28 22.76
C PRO A 195 13.96 9.19 21.70
N TYR A 196 13.01 8.25 21.57
CA TYR A 196 13.07 7.21 20.55
C TYR A 196 12.97 7.79 19.13
N SER A 197 12.05 8.73 18.91
CA SER A 197 11.92 9.41 17.61
C SER A 197 13.18 10.21 17.27
N LYS A 198 13.79 10.91 18.27
CA LYS A 198 15.07 11.59 18.09
C LYS A 198 16.19 10.64 17.65
N GLY A 199 16.31 9.50 18.35
CA GLY A 199 17.30 8.47 17.99
C GLY A 199 17.04 7.88 16.60
N LEU A 200 15.78 7.62 16.26
CA LEU A 200 15.37 7.09 14.98
C LEU A 200 15.68 8.08 13.84
N MET A 201 15.29 9.35 13.98
CA MET A 201 15.54 10.39 12.97
C MET A 201 17.03 10.75 12.90
N GLY A 202 17.77 10.79 14.03
CA GLY A 202 19.19 11.05 14.08
C GLY A 202 20.07 9.96 13.44
N SER A 203 19.55 8.75 13.28
CA SER A 203 20.23 7.67 12.55
C SER A 203 20.19 7.83 11.03
N ILE A 204 19.35 8.75 10.54
CA ILE A 204 19.25 9.07 9.13
C ILE A 204 20.31 10.12 8.79
N ILE A 205 21.11 9.88 7.77
CA ILE A 205 21.94 10.92 7.16
C ILE A 205 20.99 11.88 6.45
N VAL A 206 20.52 12.91 7.15
CA VAL A 206 19.72 13.97 6.54
C VAL A 206 20.65 14.79 5.67
N PRO A 207 20.43 14.92 4.36
CA PRO A 207 21.14 15.90 3.55
C PRO A 207 20.87 17.29 4.15
N GLU A 208 21.93 18.13 4.29
CA GLU A 208 21.80 19.51 4.80
C GLU A 208 20.65 20.26 4.14
N GLU A 209 19.93 21.10 4.90
CA GLU A 209 18.71 21.82 4.47
C GLU A 209 18.82 22.57 3.12
N GLY A 210 20.02 22.96 2.71
CA GLY A 210 20.27 23.67 1.45
C GLY A 210 20.39 22.79 0.18
N VAL A 211 20.45 21.46 0.31
CA VAL A 211 20.67 20.55 -0.84
C VAL A 211 19.34 20.00 -1.37
N ARG A 212 18.24 20.12 -0.65
CA ARG A 212 16.93 19.56 -1.02
C ARG A 212 16.12 20.40 -2.00
N GLU A 213 16.30 21.70 -2.03
CA GLU A 213 15.55 22.60 -2.93
C GLU A 213 16.04 22.53 -4.39
N GLN A 214 17.18 21.90 -4.67
CA GLN A 214 17.77 21.87 -6.01
C GLN A 214 17.64 20.53 -6.76
N LYS A 215 16.97 19.50 -6.18
CA LYS A 215 16.92 18.15 -6.79
C LYS A 215 15.54 17.46 -6.74
N LEU A 216 14.48 18.22 -6.91
CA LEU A 216 13.16 17.64 -7.24
C LEU A 216 12.64 18.19 -8.56
#